data_dfdaa2efdfd8c591a37931a5c7f58786
#
_entry.id   dfdaa2efdfd8c591a37931a5c7f58786
#
_cell.length_a   1.000
_cell.length_b   1.000
_cell.length_c   1.000
_cell.angle_alpha   90.00
_cell.angle_beta   90.00
_cell.angle_gamma   90.00
#
_symmetry.space_group_name_H-M   'P 1'
#
loop_
_entity.id
_entity.type
_entity.pdbx_description
1 polymer ?
#
loop_
_entity_poly.entity_id
_entity_poly.type
_entity_poly.pdbx_seq_one_letter_code
_entity_poly.pdbx_strand_id
1 'polypeptide(L)'
;VVEYLNDNYSELKWAVAARNQEKIDAVKAELSCDVPAILLDSTKMEDIEKALSLTNLILTTVGPYQIYGNDILMMCAKHGVDYVDLCGEPGWMFEMQKHLATAKESGARIVHSCGFDSIPSDLGVMLLQKIAKERFGKPVEQVKCRVRSMKGEFSGGTAASLRATLGKL
;
A
#
# COMPACT_ATOMS: atom_id res chain seq x y z
N VAL A 1 5.48 -7.90 5.19
CA VAL A 1 4.70 -7.00 6.07
C VAL A 1 4.31 -7.74 7.36
N VAL A 2 3.64 -8.88 7.26
CA VAL A 2 3.20 -9.68 8.43
C VAL A 2 4.37 -9.98 9.35
N GLU A 3 5.45 -10.57 8.83
CA GLU A 3 6.68 -10.86 9.56
C GLU A 3 7.24 -9.60 10.26
N TYR A 4 7.39 -8.52 9.51
CA TYR A 4 7.94 -7.27 10.03
C TYR A 4 7.10 -6.67 11.17
N LEU A 5 5.78 -6.68 11.04
CA LEU A 5 4.89 -6.21 12.10
C LEU A 5 4.94 -7.10 13.32
N ASN A 6 4.92 -8.41 13.12
CA ASN A 6 5.03 -9.40 14.20
C ASN A 6 6.31 -9.22 15.02
N ASP A 7 7.44 -9.04 14.36
CA ASP A 7 8.76 -9.01 15.00
C ASP A 7 9.08 -7.66 15.66
N ASN A 8 8.49 -6.56 15.17
CA ASN A 8 8.92 -5.22 15.58
C ASN A 8 7.84 -4.41 16.31
N TYR A 9 6.57 -4.85 16.31
CA TYR A 9 5.44 -4.06 16.83
C TYR A 9 4.47 -4.90 17.65
N SER A 10 4.94 -5.45 18.77
CA SER A 10 4.13 -6.31 19.66
C SER A 10 2.91 -5.60 20.26
N GLU A 11 2.99 -4.28 20.46
CA GLU A 11 1.91 -3.48 21.04
C GLU A 11 0.87 -3.02 20.02
N LEU A 12 1.13 -3.21 18.73
CA LEU A 12 0.21 -2.80 17.67
C LEU A 12 -0.97 -3.77 17.59
N LYS A 13 -2.18 -3.24 17.64
CA LYS A 13 -3.39 -4.02 17.36
C LYS A 13 -3.63 -4.07 15.86
N TRP A 14 -3.44 -5.23 15.26
CA TRP A 14 -3.62 -5.45 13.83
C TRP A 14 -4.17 -6.85 13.53
N ALA A 15 -4.65 -7.05 12.34
CA ALA A 15 -5.15 -8.33 11.85
C ALA A 15 -4.65 -8.60 10.43
N VAL A 16 -4.59 -9.87 10.05
CA VAL A 16 -4.33 -10.29 8.67
C VAL A 16 -5.65 -10.51 7.96
N ALA A 17 -5.80 -9.90 6.78
CA ALA A 17 -6.99 -10.10 5.95
C ALA A 17 -6.61 -10.71 4.59
N ALA A 18 -7.33 -11.74 4.16
CA ALA A 18 -7.23 -12.33 2.83
C ALA A 18 -8.50 -13.11 2.49
N ARG A 19 -8.66 -13.49 1.21
CA ARG A 19 -9.82 -14.25 0.72
C ARG A 19 -9.73 -15.77 0.94
N ASN A 20 -8.62 -16.28 1.42
CA ASN A 20 -8.38 -17.72 1.61
C ASN A 20 -7.87 -17.99 3.02
N GLN A 21 -8.69 -18.67 3.83
CA GLN A 21 -8.39 -18.97 5.21
C GLN A 21 -7.15 -19.89 5.35
N GLU A 22 -7.02 -20.89 4.52
CA GLU A 22 -5.89 -21.84 4.58
C GLU A 22 -4.56 -21.14 4.37
N LYS A 23 -4.53 -20.13 3.46
CA LYS A 23 -3.32 -19.31 3.24
C LYS A 23 -3.01 -18.39 4.41
N ILE A 24 -4.02 -17.85 5.08
CA ILE A 24 -3.84 -17.07 6.30
C ILE A 24 -3.22 -17.97 7.38
N ASP A 25 -3.80 -19.15 7.58
CA ASP A 25 -3.37 -20.10 8.61
C ASP A 25 -1.93 -20.57 8.34
N ALA A 26 -1.58 -20.85 7.08
CA ALA A 26 -0.23 -21.21 6.68
C ALA A 26 0.79 -20.10 7.00
N VAL A 27 0.50 -18.84 6.67
CA VAL A 27 1.38 -17.70 6.99
C VAL A 27 1.50 -17.50 8.51
N LYS A 28 0.40 -17.61 9.24
CA LYS A 28 0.42 -17.51 10.71
C LYS A 28 1.27 -18.61 11.35
N ALA A 29 1.15 -19.83 10.86
CA ALA A 29 1.94 -20.97 11.34
C ALA A 29 3.43 -20.81 11.02
N GLU A 30 3.78 -20.40 9.80
CA GLU A 30 5.16 -20.17 9.37
C GLU A 30 5.86 -19.10 10.21
N LEU A 31 5.16 -18.02 10.52
CA LEU A 31 5.70 -16.89 11.27
C LEU A 31 5.46 -16.97 12.79
N SER A 32 4.85 -18.05 13.27
CA SER A 32 4.43 -18.19 14.68
C SER A 32 3.65 -16.96 15.19
N CYS A 33 2.77 -16.44 14.34
CA CYS A 33 2.05 -15.18 14.54
C CYS A 33 0.62 -15.44 15.01
N ASP A 34 0.29 -14.98 16.22
CA ASP A 34 -1.07 -15.12 16.79
C ASP A 34 -1.87 -13.81 16.70
N VAL A 35 -2.13 -13.36 15.48
CA VAL A 35 -2.98 -12.20 15.23
C VAL A 35 -4.34 -12.62 14.67
N PRO A 36 -5.42 -11.84 14.89
CA PRO A 36 -6.72 -12.12 14.29
C PRO A 36 -6.66 -12.27 12.79
N ALA A 37 -7.50 -13.15 12.25
CA ALA A 37 -7.66 -13.35 10.82
C ALA A 37 -9.04 -12.86 10.39
N ILE A 38 -9.10 -12.14 9.26
CA ILE A 38 -10.33 -11.63 8.67
C ILE A 38 -10.44 -12.16 7.26
N LEU A 39 -11.51 -12.93 6.98
CA LEU A 39 -11.84 -13.29 5.61
C LEU A 39 -12.37 -12.05 4.88
N LEU A 40 -11.64 -11.63 3.86
CA LEU A 40 -11.96 -10.45 3.06
C LEU A 40 -11.67 -10.71 1.59
N ASP A 41 -12.71 -10.64 0.78
CA ASP A 41 -12.63 -10.57 -0.68
C ASP A 41 -12.84 -9.11 -1.09
N SER A 42 -11.80 -8.47 -1.64
CA SER A 42 -11.84 -7.06 -2.07
C SER A 42 -12.79 -6.79 -3.24
N THR A 43 -13.42 -7.81 -3.80
CA THR A 43 -14.48 -7.70 -4.81
C THR A 43 -15.89 -7.75 -4.22
N LYS A 44 -16.01 -7.95 -2.90
CA LYS A 44 -17.29 -8.02 -2.19
C LYS A 44 -17.44 -6.85 -1.23
N MET A 45 -18.42 -6.01 -1.50
CA MET A 45 -18.67 -4.81 -0.67
C MET A 45 -18.96 -5.15 0.79
N GLU A 46 -19.71 -6.21 1.06
CA GLU A 46 -20.03 -6.65 2.42
C GLU A 46 -18.78 -7.02 3.23
N ASP A 47 -17.82 -7.71 2.60
CA ASP A 47 -16.56 -8.08 3.23
C ASP A 47 -15.72 -6.82 3.55
N ILE A 48 -15.70 -5.85 2.61
CA ILE A 48 -15.01 -4.58 2.80
C ILE A 48 -15.65 -3.80 3.96
N GLU A 49 -16.97 -3.62 3.97
CA GLU A 49 -17.69 -2.91 5.05
C GLU A 49 -17.43 -3.53 6.41
N LYS A 50 -17.49 -4.85 6.50
CA LYS A 50 -17.17 -5.59 7.72
C LYS A 50 -15.74 -5.31 8.19
N ALA A 51 -14.76 -5.36 7.29
CA ALA A 51 -13.37 -5.08 7.64
C ALA A 51 -13.18 -3.63 8.12
N LEU A 52 -13.79 -2.66 7.43
CA LEU A 52 -13.69 -1.25 7.78
C LEU A 52 -14.32 -0.93 9.15
N SER A 53 -15.33 -1.66 9.57
CA SER A 53 -15.92 -1.50 10.92
C SER A 53 -15.01 -1.93 12.06
N LEU A 54 -13.92 -2.64 11.75
CA LEU A 54 -12.99 -3.22 12.73
C LEU A 54 -11.66 -2.47 12.82
N THR A 55 -11.40 -1.51 11.92
CA THR A 55 -10.10 -0.83 11.85
C THR A 55 -10.20 0.64 11.51
N ASN A 56 -9.16 1.38 11.85
CA ASN A 56 -8.98 2.78 11.45
C ASN A 56 -8.02 2.94 10.26
N LEU A 57 -7.35 1.85 9.84
CA LEU A 57 -6.39 1.86 8.75
C LEU A 57 -6.43 0.54 7.98
N ILE A 58 -6.48 0.63 6.67
CA ILE A 58 -6.22 -0.49 5.77
C ILE A 58 -4.84 -0.31 5.13
N LEU A 59 -3.96 -1.31 5.31
CA LEU A 59 -2.75 -1.48 4.51
C LEU A 59 -3.00 -2.62 3.52
N THR A 60 -3.03 -2.31 2.23
CA THR A 60 -3.28 -3.32 1.21
C THR A 60 -2.07 -3.59 0.32
N THR A 61 -1.81 -4.87 0.06
CA THR A 61 -0.82 -5.37 -0.90
C THR A 61 -1.50 -6.12 -2.06
N VAL A 62 -2.81 -5.96 -2.21
CA VAL A 62 -3.63 -6.68 -3.19
C VAL A 62 -3.57 -5.96 -4.54
N GLY A 63 -2.73 -6.42 -5.42
CA GLY A 63 -2.64 -5.98 -6.81
C GLY A 63 -3.10 -7.06 -7.81
N PRO A 64 -3.33 -6.71 -9.08
CA PRO A 64 -3.33 -5.36 -9.70
C PRO A 64 -4.38 -4.42 -9.11
N TYR A 65 -3.95 -3.21 -8.73
CA TYR A 65 -4.85 -2.24 -8.08
C TYR A 65 -5.93 -1.73 -9.03
N GLN A 66 -5.62 -1.57 -10.31
CA GLN A 66 -6.60 -1.22 -11.33
C GLN A 66 -7.73 -2.25 -11.51
N ILE A 67 -7.61 -3.46 -10.93
CA ILE A 67 -8.62 -4.51 -10.96
C ILE A 67 -9.30 -4.65 -9.60
N TYR A 68 -8.54 -4.62 -8.51
CA TYR A 68 -9.01 -4.99 -7.16
C TYR A 68 -8.98 -3.84 -6.15
N GLY A 69 -8.41 -2.66 -6.51
CA GLY A 69 -8.19 -1.56 -5.57
C GLY A 69 -9.33 -0.56 -5.45
N ASN A 70 -10.22 -0.47 -6.46
CA ASN A 70 -11.23 0.58 -6.56
C ASN A 70 -12.16 0.62 -5.35
N ASP A 71 -12.80 -0.50 -5.06
CA ASP A 71 -13.88 -0.55 -4.07
C ASP A 71 -13.34 -0.35 -2.66
N ILE A 72 -12.21 -0.96 -2.33
CA ILE A 72 -11.61 -0.82 -1.01
C ILE A 72 -11.14 0.63 -0.75
N LEU A 73 -10.54 1.30 -1.73
CA LEU A 73 -10.12 2.69 -1.59
C LEU A 73 -11.33 3.63 -1.48
N MET A 74 -12.32 3.46 -2.34
CA MET A 74 -13.56 4.25 -2.32
C MET A 74 -14.26 4.13 -0.96
N MET A 75 -14.35 2.92 -0.43
CA MET A 75 -14.99 2.67 0.85
C MET A 75 -14.18 3.23 2.02
N CYS A 76 -12.85 3.14 2.00
CA CYS A 76 -11.99 3.81 2.97
C CYS A 76 -12.25 5.33 2.96
N ALA A 77 -12.25 5.95 1.78
CA ALA A 77 -12.54 7.37 1.62
C ALA A 77 -13.92 7.77 2.16
N LYS A 78 -14.94 6.93 1.94
CA LYS A 78 -16.32 7.17 2.39
C LYS A 78 -16.49 7.03 3.92
N HIS A 79 -15.82 6.05 4.51
CA HIS A 79 -16.01 5.70 5.94
C HIS A 79 -15.00 6.37 6.89
N GLY A 80 -14.11 7.24 6.39
CA GLY A 80 -13.11 7.90 7.23
C GLY A 80 -11.99 6.97 7.70
N VAL A 81 -11.79 5.84 7.02
CA VAL A 81 -10.73 4.88 7.33
C VAL A 81 -9.50 5.21 6.50
N ASP A 82 -8.35 5.28 7.14
CA ASP A 82 -7.08 5.54 6.46
C ASP A 82 -6.71 4.40 5.52
N TYR A 83 -6.04 4.72 4.41
CA TYR A 83 -5.64 3.76 3.40
C TYR A 83 -4.20 3.97 3.00
N VAL A 84 -3.43 2.88 2.97
CA VAL A 84 -2.07 2.86 2.42
C VAL A 84 -1.87 1.64 1.52
N ASP A 85 -1.12 1.82 0.46
CA ASP A 85 -0.76 0.75 -0.47
C ASP A 85 0.71 0.81 -0.90
N LEU A 86 1.12 -0.15 -1.71
CA LEU A 86 2.43 -0.17 -2.37
C LEU A 86 2.29 -0.12 -3.91
N CYS A 87 1.25 0.58 -4.39
CA CYS A 87 0.88 0.65 -5.78
C CYS A 87 1.99 1.27 -6.65
N GLY A 88 2.29 0.64 -7.78
CA GLY A 88 3.14 1.14 -8.85
C GLY A 88 2.36 1.38 -10.16
N GLU A 89 1.06 1.68 -10.08
CA GLU A 89 0.16 1.84 -11.22
C GLU A 89 -0.32 3.32 -11.34
N PRO A 90 0.51 4.26 -11.90
CA PRO A 90 0.24 5.70 -11.83
C PRO A 90 -1.08 6.11 -12.50
N GLY A 91 -1.49 5.43 -13.57
CA GLY A 91 -2.79 5.67 -14.20
C GLY A 91 -3.97 5.41 -13.27
N TRP A 92 -3.91 4.31 -12.52
CA TRP A 92 -4.93 4.00 -11.52
C TRP A 92 -4.93 5.01 -10.37
N MET A 93 -3.76 5.38 -9.85
CA MET A 93 -3.65 6.39 -8.79
C MET A 93 -4.24 7.74 -9.23
N PHE A 94 -4.01 8.13 -10.48
CA PHE A 94 -4.61 9.34 -11.05
C PHE A 94 -6.15 9.25 -11.10
N GLU A 95 -6.70 8.12 -11.53
CA GLU A 95 -8.16 7.89 -11.52
C GLU A 95 -8.76 7.95 -10.11
N MET A 96 -8.03 7.48 -9.10
CA MET A 96 -8.51 7.47 -7.70
C MET A 96 -8.57 8.86 -7.07
N GLN A 97 -7.96 9.88 -7.68
CA GLN A 97 -8.08 11.27 -7.23
C GLN A 97 -9.54 11.78 -7.21
N LYS A 98 -10.44 11.15 -7.95
CA LYS A 98 -11.89 11.44 -7.90
C LYS A 98 -12.49 11.27 -6.51
N HIS A 99 -11.85 10.50 -5.61
CA HIS A 99 -12.31 10.27 -4.24
C HIS A 99 -11.70 11.24 -3.20
N LEU A 100 -10.83 12.18 -3.61
CA LEU A 100 -10.14 13.11 -2.70
C LEU A 100 -11.11 14.02 -1.93
N ALA A 101 -12.19 14.50 -2.57
CA ALA A 101 -13.20 15.31 -1.89
C ALA A 101 -13.89 14.51 -0.77
N THR A 102 -14.33 13.29 -1.07
CA THR A 102 -14.96 12.39 -0.11
C THR A 102 -14.02 12.05 1.04
N ALA A 103 -12.76 11.73 0.77
CA ALA A 103 -11.76 11.45 1.80
C ALA A 103 -11.52 12.67 2.70
N LYS A 104 -11.46 13.87 2.12
CA LYS A 104 -11.33 15.13 2.90
C LYS A 104 -12.52 15.38 3.81
N GLU A 105 -13.73 15.13 3.34
CA GLU A 105 -14.96 15.28 4.11
C GLU A 105 -15.05 14.29 5.28
N SER A 106 -14.70 13.03 5.04
CA SER A 106 -14.72 11.96 6.05
C SER A 106 -13.52 12.00 7.02
N GLY A 107 -12.43 12.69 6.64
CA GLY A 107 -11.18 12.72 7.38
C GLY A 107 -10.22 11.57 7.06
N ALA A 108 -10.53 10.71 6.09
CA ALA A 108 -9.65 9.61 5.66
C ALA A 108 -8.36 10.14 5.02
N ARG A 109 -7.23 9.54 5.39
CA ARG A 109 -5.93 9.78 4.77
C ARG A 109 -5.63 8.67 3.76
N ILE A 110 -5.50 9.03 2.49
CA ILE A 110 -5.21 8.09 1.41
C ILE A 110 -3.77 8.32 0.94
N VAL A 111 -2.89 7.32 1.10
CA VAL A 111 -1.49 7.43 0.71
C VAL A 111 -1.09 6.24 -0.15
N HIS A 112 -0.80 6.52 -1.41
CA HIS A 112 -0.32 5.53 -2.36
C HIS A 112 1.19 5.32 -2.29
N SER A 113 1.66 4.22 -2.88
CA SER A 113 3.08 3.98 -3.18
C SER A 113 3.98 3.97 -1.93
N CYS A 114 3.51 3.40 -0.82
CA CYS A 114 4.26 3.30 0.43
C CYS A 114 5.27 2.14 0.46
N GLY A 115 5.58 1.55 -0.70
CA GLY A 115 6.49 0.42 -0.82
C GLY A 115 7.90 0.79 -1.24
N PHE A 116 8.76 -0.24 -1.36
CA PHE A 116 10.17 -0.11 -1.71
C PHE A 116 10.41 0.57 -3.08
N ASP A 117 9.53 0.37 -4.04
CA ASP A 117 9.72 0.93 -5.39
C ASP A 117 9.68 2.47 -5.40
N SER A 118 8.99 3.07 -4.45
CA SER A 118 8.73 4.51 -4.41
C SER A 118 9.42 5.22 -3.23
N ILE A 119 9.25 4.73 -2.01
CA ILE A 119 9.69 5.41 -0.79
C ILE A 119 11.18 5.75 -0.76
N PRO A 120 12.13 4.84 -1.09
CA PRO A 120 13.55 5.18 -1.08
C PRO A 120 13.92 6.27 -2.08
N SER A 121 13.25 6.31 -3.24
CA SER A 121 13.48 7.34 -4.25
C SER A 121 12.92 8.69 -3.83
N ASP A 122 11.68 8.74 -3.34
CA ASP A 122 10.99 9.94 -2.91
C ASP A 122 11.70 10.59 -1.70
N LEU A 123 11.87 9.83 -0.62
CA LEU A 123 12.55 10.32 0.58
C LEU A 123 14.03 10.62 0.33
N GLY A 124 14.68 9.88 -0.59
CA GLY A 124 16.04 10.16 -1.02
C GLY A 124 16.18 11.54 -1.67
N VAL A 125 15.26 11.90 -2.56
CA VAL A 125 15.21 13.25 -3.15
C VAL A 125 14.96 14.31 -2.08
N MET A 126 13.98 14.09 -1.20
CA MET A 126 13.69 15.01 -0.10
C MET A 126 14.92 15.26 0.79
N LEU A 127 15.62 14.19 1.19
CA LEU A 127 16.84 14.28 2.01
C LEU A 127 17.94 15.05 1.29
N LEU A 128 18.19 14.74 0.01
CA LEU A 128 19.22 15.45 -0.78
C LEU A 128 18.90 16.94 -0.93
N GLN A 129 17.63 17.30 -1.14
CA GLN A 129 17.23 18.70 -1.23
C GLN A 129 17.37 19.43 0.12
N LYS A 130 17.09 18.75 1.24
CA LYS A 130 17.34 19.30 2.58
C LYS A 130 18.83 19.58 2.79
N ILE A 131 19.68 18.61 2.53
CA ILE A 131 21.14 18.75 2.64
C ILE A 131 21.67 19.86 1.72
N ALA A 132 21.17 19.96 0.49
CA ALA A 132 21.56 20.99 -0.46
C ALA A 132 21.21 22.39 0.05
N LYS A 133 20.02 22.59 0.59
CA LYS A 133 19.62 23.86 1.21
C LYS A 133 20.51 24.23 2.39
N GLU A 134 20.84 23.26 3.24
CA GLU A 134 21.73 23.49 4.41
C GLU A 134 23.16 23.84 3.99
N ARG A 135 23.71 23.18 2.95
CA ARG A 135 25.11 23.36 2.53
C ARG A 135 25.32 24.49 1.53
N PHE A 136 24.35 24.71 0.63
CA PHE A 136 24.50 25.63 -0.52
C PHE A 136 23.48 26.78 -0.51
N GLY A 137 22.60 26.84 0.49
CA GLY A 137 21.56 27.87 0.60
C GLY A 137 20.38 27.71 -0.37
N LYS A 138 20.40 26.71 -1.26
CA LYS A 138 19.38 26.47 -2.28
C LYS A 138 19.25 24.99 -2.63
N PRO A 139 18.09 24.55 -3.15
CA PRO A 139 17.95 23.21 -3.67
C PRO A 139 18.79 22.99 -4.93
N VAL A 140 19.13 21.73 -5.22
CA VAL A 140 19.76 21.34 -6.48
C VAL A 140 18.73 21.15 -7.58
N GLU A 141 19.09 21.50 -8.82
CA GLU A 141 18.20 21.42 -9.98
C GLU A 141 18.04 19.98 -10.49
N GLN A 142 19.03 19.13 -10.27
CA GLN A 142 19.03 17.74 -10.76
C GLN A 142 19.42 16.77 -9.66
N VAL A 143 18.65 15.71 -9.52
CA VAL A 143 18.95 14.54 -8.70
C VAL A 143 18.99 13.31 -9.60
N LYS A 144 20.01 12.47 -9.45
CA LYS A 144 20.15 11.22 -10.21
C LYS A 144 20.22 10.06 -9.22
N CYS A 145 19.20 9.18 -9.26
CA CYS A 145 19.21 7.91 -8.55
C CYS A 145 19.80 6.82 -9.45
N ARG A 146 20.67 5.96 -8.89
CA ARG A 146 21.21 4.77 -9.56
C ARG A 146 21.16 3.59 -8.62
N VAL A 147 20.46 2.55 -9.02
CA VAL A 147 20.46 1.27 -8.33
C VAL A 147 21.77 0.54 -8.69
N ARG A 148 22.65 0.31 -7.73
CA ARG A 148 23.93 -0.37 -7.96
C ARG A 148 23.82 -1.88 -7.97
N SER A 149 22.93 -2.42 -7.14
CA SER A 149 22.71 -3.85 -7.00
C SER A 149 21.28 -4.10 -6.57
N MET A 150 20.67 -5.12 -7.13
CA MET A 150 19.36 -5.60 -6.75
C MET A 150 19.38 -7.12 -6.72
N LYS A 151 18.88 -7.72 -5.65
CA LYS A 151 18.76 -9.17 -5.49
C LYS A 151 17.33 -9.49 -5.12
N GLY A 152 16.71 -10.41 -5.85
CA GLY A 152 15.33 -10.83 -5.66
C GLY A 152 14.67 -11.16 -6.99
N GLU A 153 13.41 -11.58 -6.91
CA GLU A 153 12.57 -11.93 -8.06
C GLU A 153 11.30 -11.08 -8.05
N PHE A 154 10.68 -10.92 -9.22
CA PHE A 154 9.39 -10.26 -9.30
C PHE A 154 8.29 -11.14 -8.67
N SER A 155 7.49 -10.56 -7.81
CA SER A 155 6.33 -11.25 -7.27
C SER A 155 5.28 -11.51 -8.37
N GLY A 156 4.42 -12.50 -8.17
CA GLY A 156 3.31 -12.76 -9.08
C GLY A 156 2.38 -11.54 -9.23
N GLY A 157 2.21 -10.74 -8.18
CA GLY A 157 1.47 -9.49 -8.21
C GLY A 157 2.11 -8.44 -9.14
N THR A 158 3.43 -8.26 -9.06
CA THR A 158 4.17 -7.36 -9.95
C THR A 158 4.04 -7.76 -11.43
N ALA A 159 4.19 -9.06 -11.71
CA ALA A 159 4.02 -9.58 -13.08
C ALA A 159 2.58 -9.38 -13.60
N ALA A 160 1.57 -9.59 -12.75
CA ALA A 160 0.18 -9.37 -13.10
C ALA A 160 -0.14 -7.88 -13.35
N SER A 161 0.37 -6.96 -12.54
CA SER A 161 0.21 -5.51 -12.72
C SER A 161 0.85 -5.04 -14.02
N LEU A 162 2.06 -5.51 -14.33
CA LEU A 162 2.73 -5.20 -15.60
C LEU A 162 1.89 -5.67 -16.80
N ARG A 163 1.42 -6.92 -16.77
CA ARG A 163 0.57 -7.47 -17.84
C ARG A 163 -0.73 -6.67 -18.00
N ALA A 164 -1.38 -6.28 -16.89
CA ALA A 164 -2.61 -5.51 -16.93
C ALA A 164 -2.38 -4.10 -17.50
N THR A 165 -1.22 -3.48 -17.22
CA THR A 165 -0.85 -2.18 -17.78
C THR A 165 -0.57 -2.25 -19.27
N LEU A 166 0.21 -3.24 -19.70
CA LEU A 166 0.54 -3.44 -21.13
C LEU A 166 -0.70 -3.82 -21.97
N GLY A 167 -1.68 -4.49 -21.40
CA GLY A 167 -2.93 -4.83 -22.09
C GLY A 167 -3.87 -3.64 -22.32
N LYS A 168 -3.57 -2.46 -21.76
CA LYS A 168 -4.31 -1.21 -21.97
C LYS A 168 -3.64 -0.25 -22.98
N LEU A 169 -2.43 -0.57 -23.43
CA LEU A 169 -1.70 0.14 -24.47
C LEU A 169 -2.00 -0.42 -25.86
#